data_95a59ce44e7eabdac28542d44dde232f
#
_entry.id   95a59ce44e7eabdac28542d44dde232f
#
_cell.length_a   1.000
_cell.length_b   1.000
_cell.length_c   1.000
_cell.angle_alpha   90.00
_cell.angle_beta   90.00
_cell.angle_gamma   90.00
#
_symmetry.space_group_name_H-M   'P 1'
#
loop_
_entity.id
_entity.type
_entity.pdbx_description
1 polymer ?
#
loop_
_entity_poly.entity_id
_entity_poly.type
_entity_poly.pdbx_seq_one_letter_code
_entity_poly.pdbx_strand_id
1 'polypeptide(L)'
;MTLTDPSWLFQPLKQRLAGGVVALGAWLMTASAIANDTELPKGHFLLPESGNMVGEVYTVTASEEDTLLDIARAHNVGYEEIRMANPDVSLWVPGEGTEVTIPGQFILPDEPRTGIVINVAELRMYYYPEAEDGHAPRVETYPIGIGRDAYNTPLGITETTLRLENPAWYPPESIRREAAERGDPPPAVVPPGPDNPLGQYAILLDIPGYLIHGTNQPDGIGMRASRGCIRMHPEDIESVFWRVPVGTQVNIIDAPIKLGWGADGEAYIQAFTATDEQAFGMETLLNVVSLIEEHKGEGRANYEQVSRVLEEASGQIVPLS
;
A
#
# COMPACT_ATOMS: atom_id res chain seq x y z
N MET A 1 0.99 -83.87 32.35
CA MET A 1 0.41 -84.01 33.70
C MET A 1 -0.74 -82.98 33.76
N THR A 2 -1.85 -83.41 33.44
CA THR A 2 -3.10 -83.53 34.22
C THR A 2 -3.79 -82.20 34.46
N LEU A 3 -4.88 -81.98 33.69
CA LEU A 3 -6.30 -82.15 34.10
C LEU A 3 -6.66 -81.08 35.19
N THR A 4 -7.74 -80.28 35.07
CA THR A 4 -9.19 -80.62 34.90
C THR A 4 -10.00 -79.36 34.69
N ASP A 5 -10.94 -79.42 33.77
CA ASP A 5 -12.23 -78.74 33.77
C ASP A 5 -13.07 -79.21 34.97
N PRO A 6 -14.08 -78.54 35.46
CA PRO A 6 -15.38 -78.39 34.81
C PRO A 6 -16.23 -77.14 35.24
N SER A 7 -17.02 -76.76 34.23
CA SER A 7 -18.44 -76.37 34.27
C SER A 7 -19.19 -76.28 35.60
N TRP A 8 -19.92 -75.13 35.77
CA TRP A 8 -21.26 -75.11 36.46
C TRP A 8 -22.13 -74.03 35.80
N LEU A 9 -23.03 -74.48 34.95
CA LEU A 9 -24.48 -74.50 34.98
C LEU A 9 -25.23 -73.20 35.16
N PHE A 10 -25.92 -72.93 34.11
CA PHE A 10 -27.22 -72.27 33.87
C PHE A 10 -28.09 -71.95 35.09
N GLN A 11 -28.59 -70.69 35.12
CA GLN A 11 -30.04 -70.44 35.23
C GLN A 11 -30.42 -69.01 34.79
N PRO A 12 -31.61 -68.84 34.15
CA PRO A 12 -32.09 -67.62 33.57
C PRO A 12 -33.01 -66.87 34.55
N LEU A 13 -32.89 -65.51 34.61
CA LEU A 13 -33.97 -64.76 35.23
C LEU A 13 -34.48 -63.67 34.25
N LYS A 14 -35.78 -63.74 34.11
CA LYS A 14 -36.64 -62.98 33.24
C LYS A 14 -36.81 -61.54 33.67
N GLN A 15 -36.87 -60.61 32.67
CA GLN A 15 -37.74 -59.47 32.50
C GLN A 15 -37.60 -58.29 33.48
N ARG A 16 -37.23 -57.09 32.88
CA ARG A 16 -38.21 -56.01 32.77
C ARG A 16 -37.72 -55.01 31.73
N LEU A 17 -38.56 -54.81 30.71
CA LEU A 17 -38.51 -53.71 29.77
C LEU A 17 -38.67 -52.39 30.48
N ALA A 18 -37.73 -51.47 30.35
CA ALA A 18 -37.94 -50.04 30.48
C ALA A 18 -37.18 -49.35 29.36
N GLY A 19 -37.94 -48.78 28.42
CA GLY A 19 -37.38 -48.02 27.29
C GLY A 19 -36.63 -46.78 27.77
N GLY A 20 -35.39 -46.74 27.42
CA GLY A 20 -34.55 -45.55 27.49
C GLY A 20 -34.06 -45.24 26.08
N VAL A 21 -34.69 -44.23 25.49
CA VAL A 21 -34.19 -43.63 24.24
C VAL A 21 -32.85 -42.96 24.55
N VAL A 22 -31.76 -43.61 24.15
CA VAL A 22 -30.43 -42.95 24.15
C VAL A 22 -30.38 -42.08 22.90
N ALA A 23 -30.66 -40.78 23.08
CA ALA A 23 -30.35 -39.76 22.09
C ALA A 23 -28.84 -39.62 22.02
N LEU A 24 -28.22 -40.17 20.99
CA LEU A 24 -26.85 -39.79 20.60
C LEU A 24 -26.88 -38.33 20.14
N GLY A 25 -26.58 -37.43 21.06
CA GLY A 25 -26.25 -36.05 20.74
C GLY A 25 -24.90 -36.04 20.03
N ALA A 26 -24.93 -35.92 18.69
CA ALA A 26 -23.74 -35.56 17.92
C ALA A 26 -23.33 -34.13 18.36
N TRP A 27 -22.33 -34.02 19.18
CA TRP A 27 -21.62 -32.77 19.41
C TRP A 27 -20.85 -32.44 18.14
N LEU A 28 -21.47 -31.64 17.27
CA LEU A 28 -20.74 -30.87 16.27
C LEU A 28 -19.88 -29.86 17.04
N MET A 29 -18.61 -30.22 17.29
CA MET A 29 -17.59 -29.24 17.60
C MET A 29 -17.40 -28.40 16.35
N THR A 30 -18.11 -27.29 16.25
CA THR A 30 -17.71 -26.19 15.40
C THR A 30 -16.39 -25.68 15.98
N ALA A 31 -15.28 -26.08 15.38
CA ALA A 31 -14.02 -25.41 15.58
C ALA A 31 -14.23 -23.98 15.05
N SER A 32 -14.61 -23.06 15.94
CA SER A 32 -14.43 -21.64 15.68
C SER A 32 -12.92 -21.45 15.54
N ALA A 33 -12.45 -21.29 14.30
CA ALA A 33 -11.15 -20.71 14.07
C ALA A 33 -11.17 -19.37 14.81
N ILE A 34 -10.45 -19.28 15.92
CA ILE A 34 -10.10 -18.02 16.52
C ILE A 34 -9.15 -17.41 15.49
N ALA A 35 -9.69 -16.60 14.58
CA ALA A 35 -8.89 -15.64 13.87
C ALA A 35 -8.26 -14.80 14.99
N ASN A 36 -6.98 -14.95 15.22
CA ASN A 36 -6.21 -13.95 15.90
C ASN A 36 -6.33 -12.69 15.02
N ASP A 37 -7.24 -11.80 15.38
CA ASP A 37 -7.30 -10.43 14.89
C ASP A 37 -6.06 -9.70 15.43
N THR A 38 -4.89 -10.06 14.95
CA THR A 38 -3.74 -9.19 15.04
C THR A 38 -4.00 -8.11 13.99
N GLU A 39 -4.42 -6.94 14.47
CA GLU A 39 -4.56 -5.73 13.67
C GLU A 39 -3.28 -5.58 12.82
N LEU A 40 -3.46 -5.56 11.51
CA LEU A 40 -2.33 -5.41 10.58
C LEU A 40 -1.69 -4.02 10.79
N PRO A 41 -0.37 -3.89 10.61
CA PRO A 41 0.27 -2.57 10.65
C PRO A 41 -0.40 -1.62 9.65
N LYS A 42 -0.33 -0.31 9.92
CA LYS A 42 -0.85 0.71 9.01
C LYS A 42 -0.25 0.55 7.60
N GLY A 43 -1.09 0.69 6.58
CA GLY A 43 -0.70 0.48 5.20
C GLY A 43 -0.60 -0.98 4.77
N HIS A 44 -0.90 -1.94 5.65
CA HIS A 44 -0.93 -3.37 5.33
C HIS A 44 -2.37 -3.86 5.26
N PHE A 45 -2.70 -4.56 4.18
CA PHE A 45 -4.06 -5.02 3.90
C PHE A 45 -4.05 -6.45 3.40
N LEU A 46 -5.07 -7.23 3.75
CA LEU A 46 -5.35 -8.47 3.05
C LEU A 46 -5.82 -8.14 1.63
N LEU A 47 -5.39 -8.94 0.65
CA LEU A 47 -5.90 -8.77 -0.70
C LEU A 47 -7.38 -9.17 -0.75
N PRO A 48 -8.24 -8.37 -1.39
CA PRO A 48 -9.65 -8.71 -1.52
C PRO A 48 -9.85 -9.95 -2.39
N GLU A 49 -10.82 -10.78 -2.06
CA GLU A 49 -11.20 -11.95 -2.87
C GLU A 49 -11.82 -11.53 -4.21
N SER A 50 -12.48 -10.39 -4.25
CA SER A 50 -13.04 -9.77 -5.45
C SER A 50 -12.81 -8.26 -5.43
N GLY A 51 -12.67 -7.67 -6.61
CA GLY A 51 -12.34 -6.26 -6.75
C GLY A 51 -10.85 -5.95 -6.55
N ASN A 52 -10.56 -4.66 -6.39
CA ASN A 52 -9.19 -4.17 -6.27
C ASN A 52 -9.05 -2.97 -5.31
N MET A 53 -9.94 -2.87 -4.32
CA MET A 53 -9.89 -1.80 -3.33
C MET A 53 -9.51 -2.34 -1.97
N VAL A 54 -8.68 -1.58 -1.23
CA VAL A 54 -8.24 -1.88 0.13
C VAL A 54 -8.30 -0.65 1.01
N GLY A 55 -8.44 -0.84 2.31
CA GLY A 55 -8.49 0.26 3.29
C GLY A 55 -9.80 1.03 3.28
N GLU A 56 -9.83 2.13 3.99
CA GLU A 56 -11.01 2.98 4.16
C GLU A 56 -10.62 4.45 4.34
N VAL A 57 -11.54 5.36 4.05
CA VAL A 57 -11.42 6.78 4.40
C VAL A 57 -12.00 6.98 5.78
N TYR A 58 -11.27 7.66 6.67
CA TYR A 58 -11.72 7.96 8.04
C TYR A 58 -11.26 9.34 8.48
N THR A 59 -11.72 9.80 9.64
CA THR A 59 -11.31 11.08 10.22
C THR A 59 -10.56 10.88 11.53
N VAL A 60 -9.64 11.78 11.82
CA VAL A 60 -8.95 11.89 13.10
C VAL A 60 -9.02 13.34 13.59
N THR A 61 -8.87 13.53 14.88
CA THR A 61 -8.87 14.87 15.47
C THR A 61 -7.44 15.32 15.73
N ALA A 62 -7.06 16.48 15.21
CA ALA A 62 -5.75 17.07 15.43
C ALA A 62 -5.58 17.53 16.88
N SER A 63 -4.39 17.36 17.45
CA SER A 63 -3.97 17.94 18.71
C SER A 63 -3.26 19.28 18.51
N GLU A 64 -3.00 20.03 19.60
CA GLU A 64 -2.42 21.36 19.53
C GLU A 64 -1.03 21.38 18.86
N GLU A 65 -0.25 20.31 19.06
CA GLU A 65 1.13 20.21 18.58
C GLU A 65 1.26 19.60 17.17
N ASP A 66 0.16 19.05 16.62
CA ASP A 66 0.20 18.35 15.34
C ASP A 66 0.34 19.31 14.16
N THR A 67 1.14 18.91 13.20
CA THR A 67 1.03 19.36 11.81
C THR A 67 0.23 18.34 10.97
N LEU A 68 -0.31 18.75 9.83
CA LEU A 68 -0.91 17.79 8.89
C LEU A 68 0.11 16.74 8.41
N LEU A 69 1.40 17.07 8.38
CA LEU A 69 2.46 16.14 7.99
C LEU A 69 2.72 15.07 9.07
N ASP A 70 2.66 15.45 10.35
CA ASP A 70 2.76 14.50 11.45
C ASP A 70 1.60 13.51 11.42
N ILE A 71 0.38 14.02 11.21
CA ILE A 71 -0.82 13.20 11.07
C ILE A 71 -0.70 12.28 9.83
N ALA A 72 -0.28 12.83 8.69
CA ALA A 72 -0.10 12.05 7.45
C ALA A 72 0.87 10.88 7.67
N ARG A 73 2.05 11.15 8.22
CA ARG A 73 3.07 10.15 8.55
C ARG A 73 2.54 9.10 9.53
N ALA A 74 1.84 9.54 10.58
CA ALA A 74 1.24 8.64 11.57
C ALA A 74 0.18 7.72 10.95
N HIS A 75 -0.42 8.08 9.81
CA HIS A 75 -1.48 7.35 9.13
C HIS A 75 -1.08 6.78 7.76
N ASN A 76 0.22 6.70 7.45
CA ASN A 76 0.77 6.14 6.21
C ASN A 76 0.24 6.86 4.95
N VAL A 77 0.14 8.17 5.02
CA VAL A 77 -0.34 9.06 3.95
C VAL A 77 0.78 10.02 3.55
N GLY A 78 0.92 10.33 2.27
CA GLY A 78 1.91 11.27 1.75
C GLY A 78 1.45 12.73 1.81
N TYR A 79 2.40 13.64 1.57
CA TYR A 79 2.17 15.08 1.57
C TYR A 79 1.00 15.51 0.67
N GLU A 80 1.03 15.12 -0.61
CA GLU A 80 -0.03 15.52 -1.55
C GLU A 80 -1.37 14.87 -1.21
N GLU A 81 -1.38 13.62 -0.77
CA GLU A 81 -2.59 12.90 -0.40
C GLU A 81 -3.33 13.60 0.75
N ILE A 82 -2.61 13.93 1.85
CA ILE A 82 -3.25 14.58 3.01
C ILE A 82 -3.69 16.00 2.68
N ARG A 83 -2.90 16.74 1.89
CA ARG A 83 -3.21 18.10 1.47
C ARG A 83 -4.46 18.18 0.60
N MET A 84 -4.58 17.26 -0.36
CA MET A 84 -5.73 17.19 -1.29
C MET A 84 -7.00 16.72 -0.60
N ALA A 85 -6.88 15.85 0.41
CA ALA A 85 -8.01 15.40 1.23
C ALA A 85 -8.51 16.48 2.22
N ASN A 86 -7.66 17.49 2.52
CA ASN A 86 -7.95 18.53 3.52
C ASN A 86 -7.59 19.93 2.99
N PRO A 87 -8.21 20.40 1.89
CA PRO A 87 -7.81 21.65 1.23
C PRO A 87 -7.99 22.90 2.10
N ASP A 88 -8.91 22.87 3.06
CA ASP A 88 -9.24 23.98 3.93
C ASP A 88 -8.49 23.94 5.29
N VAL A 89 -7.69 22.89 5.53
CA VAL A 89 -6.93 22.74 6.78
C VAL A 89 -5.49 23.22 6.59
N SER A 90 -5.01 24.01 7.57
CA SER A 90 -3.63 24.49 7.54
C SER A 90 -2.62 23.33 7.63
N LEU A 91 -1.63 23.32 6.73
CA LEU A 91 -0.60 22.28 6.71
C LEU A 91 0.25 22.25 7.98
N TRP A 92 0.57 23.43 8.50
CA TRP A 92 1.51 23.58 9.63
C TRP A 92 0.82 23.77 10.99
N VAL A 93 -0.39 24.28 10.98
CA VAL A 93 -1.15 24.57 12.21
C VAL A 93 -2.63 24.23 11.96
N PRO A 94 -3.01 22.95 11.94
CA PRO A 94 -4.41 22.56 11.79
C PRO A 94 -5.28 23.11 12.91
N GLY A 95 -4.75 23.18 14.13
CA GLY A 95 -5.45 23.63 15.33
C GLY A 95 -6.08 22.46 16.09
N GLU A 96 -6.08 22.60 17.42
CA GLU A 96 -6.69 21.59 18.32
C GLU A 96 -8.18 21.37 17.99
N GLY A 97 -8.60 20.12 17.93
CA GLY A 97 -9.98 19.74 17.68
C GLY A 97 -10.40 19.75 16.20
N THR A 98 -9.49 20.13 15.28
CA THR A 98 -9.79 20.08 13.84
C THR A 98 -9.94 18.63 13.38
N GLU A 99 -11.03 18.33 12.69
CA GLU A 99 -11.22 17.04 12.02
C GLU A 99 -10.39 17.00 10.73
N VAL A 100 -9.54 15.97 10.64
CA VAL A 100 -8.65 15.73 9.50
C VAL A 100 -9.08 14.44 8.81
N THR A 101 -9.40 14.52 7.54
CA THR A 101 -9.72 13.37 6.69
C THR A 101 -8.44 12.61 6.32
N ILE A 102 -8.41 11.32 6.61
CA ILE A 102 -7.34 10.42 6.22
C ILE A 102 -7.78 9.62 4.99
N PRO A 103 -7.15 9.83 3.81
CA PRO A 103 -7.46 9.10 2.58
C PRO A 103 -6.79 7.72 2.59
N GLY A 104 -7.15 6.88 3.57
CA GLY A 104 -6.57 5.54 3.79
C GLY A 104 -7.18 4.44 2.94
N GLN A 105 -7.97 4.77 1.93
CA GLN A 105 -8.51 3.84 0.94
C GLN A 105 -7.70 3.91 -0.36
N PHE A 106 -7.38 2.75 -0.94
CA PHE A 106 -6.55 2.66 -2.14
C PHE A 106 -7.16 1.75 -3.19
N ILE A 107 -7.11 2.18 -4.45
CA ILE A 107 -7.33 1.33 -5.61
C ILE A 107 -5.99 0.69 -5.96
N LEU A 108 -5.90 -0.64 -5.95
CA LEU A 108 -4.69 -1.34 -6.32
C LEU A 108 -4.40 -1.14 -7.80
N PRO A 109 -3.12 -0.94 -8.21
CA PRO A 109 -2.74 -0.85 -9.61
C PRO A 109 -3.19 -2.09 -10.41
N ASP A 110 -3.56 -1.87 -11.68
CA ASP A 110 -3.90 -2.95 -12.63
C ASP A 110 -2.60 -3.58 -13.18
N GLU A 111 -1.85 -4.18 -12.27
CA GLU A 111 -0.56 -4.81 -12.51
C GLU A 111 -0.49 -6.16 -11.79
N PRO A 112 0.42 -7.07 -12.19
CA PRO A 112 0.64 -8.30 -11.46
C PRO A 112 0.94 -8.04 -9.98
N ARG A 113 0.19 -8.67 -9.10
CA ARG A 113 0.29 -8.53 -7.64
C ARG A 113 1.48 -9.34 -7.09
N THR A 114 2.69 -8.98 -7.51
CA THR A 114 3.94 -9.66 -7.14
C THR A 114 5.08 -8.66 -7.04
N GLY A 115 6.00 -8.87 -6.11
CA GLY A 115 7.14 -7.99 -5.90
C GLY A 115 6.71 -6.57 -5.52
N ILE A 116 7.29 -5.57 -6.17
CA ILE A 116 7.02 -4.15 -5.90
C ILE A 116 6.41 -3.51 -7.15
N VAL A 117 5.34 -2.75 -6.97
CA VAL A 117 4.77 -1.84 -7.97
C VAL A 117 4.88 -0.41 -7.44
N ILE A 118 5.47 0.48 -8.23
CA ILE A 118 5.61 1.91 -7.91
C ILE A 118 4.80 2.71 -8.91
N ASN A 119 3.75 3.40 -8.45
CA ASN A 119 3.00 4.31 -9.30
C ASN A 119 3.49 5.75 -9.07
N VAL A 120 4.23 6.29 -10.03
CA VAL A 120 4.81 7.63 -9.92
C VAL A 120 3.76 8.74 -10.01
N ALA A 121 2.62 8.50 -10.67
CA ALA A 121 1.52 9.46 -10.71
C ALA A 121 0.90 9.66 -9.32
N GLU A 122 0.78 8.57 -8.55
CA GLU A 122 0.15 8.51 -7.23
C GLU A 122 1.12 8.84 -6.08
N LEU A 123 2.44 8.80 -6.33
CA LEU A 123 3.48 8.91 -5.31
C LEU A 123 3.40 7.79 -4.27
N ARG A 124 3.12 6.57 -4.71
CA ARG A 124 2.90 5.42 -3.82
C ARG A 124 3.57 4.15 -4.34
N MET A 125 4.11 3.38 -3.40
CA MET A 125 4.66 2.05 -3.62
C MET A 125 3.72 1.00 -3.02
N TYR A 126 3.57 -0.12 -3.72
CA TYR A 126 2.85 -1.32 -3.31
C TYR A 126 3.82 -2.49 -3.29
N TYR A 127 3.94 -3.14 -2.17
CA TYR A 127 4.73 -4.37 -2.03
C TYR A 127 3.79 -5.55 -1.80
N TYR A 128 3.96 -6.58 -2.60
CA TYR A 128 3.22 -7.83 -2.54
C TYR A 128 4.17 -8.93 -2.06
N PRO A 129 4.29 -9.16 -0.75
CA PRO A 129 5.15 -10.22 -0.23
C PRO A 129 4.64 -11.59 -0.69
N GLU A 130 5.56 -12.54 -0.86
CA GLU A 130 5.17 -13.92 -1.10
C GLU A 130 4.30 -14.41 0.06
N ALA A 131 3.19 -15.07 -0.28
CA ALA A 131 2.30 -15.62 0.73
C ALA A 131 2.99 -16.78 1.45
N GLU A 132 3.07 -16.69 2.77
CA GLU A 132 3.51 -17.81 3.60
C GLU A 132 2.42 -18.88 3.66
N ASP A 133 2.81 -20.16 3.76
CA ASP A 133 1.87 -21.26 3.83
C ASP A 133 0.81 -21.05 4.93
N GLY A 134 -0.45 -21.04 4.52
CA GLY A 134 -1.60 -20.88 5.43
C GLY A 134 -1.97 -19.44 5.77
N HIS A 135 -1.26 -18.43 5.23
CA HIS A 135 -1.63 -17.03 5.38
C HIS A 135 -2.31 -16.49 4.12
N ALA A 136 -3.28 -15.61 4.31
CA ALA A 136 -3.91 -14.93 3.19
C ALA A 136 -2.94 -13.97 2.51
N PRO A 137 -2.98 -13.85 1.16
CA PRO A 137 -2.14 -12.92 0.44
C PRO A 137 -2.45 -11.48 0.87
N ARG A 138 -1.41 -10.65 0.91
CA ARG A 138 -1.50 -9.28 1.40
C ARG A 138 -0.78 -8.29 0.49
N VAL A 139 -1.11 -7.03 0.64
CA VAL A 139 -0.40 -5.90 0.07
C VAL A 139 0.01 -4.95 1.18
N GLU A 140 1.17 -4.37 1.03
CA GLU A 140 1.69 -3.31 1.88
C GLU A 140 1.90 -2.08 1.00
N THR A 141 1.40 -0.94 1.42
CA THR A 141 1.53 0.28 0.62
C THR A 141 2.18 1.39 1.42
N TYR A 142 2.98 2.20 0.74
CA TYR A 142 3.82 3.23 1.34
C TYR A 142 3.81 4.51 0.51
N PRO A 143 3.63 5.69 1.12
CA PRO A 143 3.84 6.94 0.42
C PRO A 143 5.33 7.08 0.08
N ILE A 144 5.63 7.62 -1.09
CA ILE A 144 7.00 7.80 -1.56
C ILE A 144 7.26 9.21 -2.08
N GLY A 145 8.49 9.68 -1.96
CA GLY A 145 8.97 10.82 -2.72
C GLY A 145 9.71 10.35 -3.97
N ILE A 146 9.50 11.03 -5.10
CA ILE A 146 10.12 10.69 -6.38
C ILE A 146 10.88 11.86 -7.00
N GLY A 147 11.49 11.65 -8.18
CA GLY A 147 12.15 12.67 -8.96
C GLY A 147 11.23 13.83 -9.33
N ARG A 148 11.77 15.06 -9.28
CA ARG A 148 11.12 16.24 -9.85
C ARG A 148 11.23 16.21 -11.39
N ASP A 149 10.43 17.01 -12.09
CA ASP A 149 10.24 16.97 -13.55
C ASP A 149 11.54 16.97 -14.38
N ALA A 150 12.59 17.65 -13.93
CA ALA A 150 13.90 17.63 -14.58
C ALA A 150 14.70 16.33 -14.37
N TYR A 151 14.26 15.45 -13.49
CA TYR A 151 14.95 14.22 -13.07
C TYR A 151 13.93 13.09 -12.86
N ASN A 152 13.27 12.71 -13.93
CA ASN A 152 12.21 11.70 -13.88
C ASN A 152 12.71 10.35 -13.34
N THR A 153 11.88 9.71 -12.53
CA THR A 153 12.07 8.31 -12.16
C THR A 153 11.80 7.46 -13.41
N PRO A 154 12.73 6.57 -13.82
CA PRO A 154 12.56 5.77 -15.03
C PRO A 154 11.39 4.80 -14.88
N LEU A 155 10.58 4.67 -15.92
CA LEU A 155 9.49 3.71 -16.00
C LEU A 155 9.96 2.36 -16.52
N GLY A 156 9.23 1.30 -16.17
CA GLY A 156 9.46 -0.06 -16.65
C GLY A 156 9.80 -1.04 -15.54
N ILE A 157 10.15 -2.25 -15.97
CA ILE A 157 10.47 -3.36 -15.07
C ILE A 157 11.97 -3.38 -14.78
N THR A 158 12.30 -3.48 -13.51
CA THR A 158 13.65 -3.64 -12.97
C THR A 158 13.61 -4.63 -11.80
N GLU A 159 14.72 -4.80 -11.09
CA GLU A 159 14.79 -5.64 -9.90
C GLU A 159 15.70 -5.03 -8.82
N THR A 160 15.54 -5.49 -7.60
CA THR A 160 16.43 -5.13 -6.48
C THR A 160 17.75 -5.90 -6.60
N THR A 161 18.90 -5.23 -6.49
CA THR A 161 20.22 -5.86 -6.70
C THR A 161 21.08 -5.93 -5.45
N LEU A 162 21.07 -4.91 -4.61
CA LEU A 162 21.90 -4.81 -3.42
C LEU A 162 21.19 -4.03 -2.32
N ARG A 163 21.40 -4.45 -1.07
CA ARG A 163 20.93 -3.74 0.11
C ARG A 163 22.10 -3.13 0.86
N LEU A 164 22.03 -1.87 1.20
CA LEU A 164 23.06 -1.14 1.93
C LEU A 164 22.50 -0.60 3.24
N GLU A 165 23.08 -1.05 4.34
CA GLU A 165 22.84 -0.50 5.67
C GLU A 165 23.89 0.58 5.94
N ASN A 166 23.46 1.73 6.47
CA ASN A 166 24.30 2.89 6.73
C ASN A 166 25.20 3.29 5.53
N PRO A 167 24.60 3.55 4.33
CA PRO A 167 25.37 3.87 3.14
C PRO A 167 26.08 5.22 3.29
N ALA A 168 27.28 5.35 2.71
CA ALA A 168 27.84 6.67 2.41
C ALA A 168 27.21 7.19 1.13
N TRP A 169 26.89 8.49 1.08
CA TRP A 169 26.36 9.12 -0.11
C TRP A 169 27.48 9.80 -0.91
N TYR A 170 27.56 9.48 -2.19
CA TYR A 170 28.45 10.10 -3.16
C TYR A 170 27.61 11.00 -4.06
N PRO A 171 27.58 12.34 -3.82
CA PRO A 171 26.77 13.24 -4.62
C PRO A 171 27.10 13.14 -6.12
N PRO A 172 26.10 12.87 -6.99
CA PRO A 172 26.30 12.89 -8.43
C PRO A 172 26.92 14.20 -8.92
N GLU A 173 27.63 14.16 -10.04
CA GLU A 173 28.29 15.34 -10.61
C GLU A 173 27.31 16.49 -10.88
N SER A 174 26.10 16.16 -11.35
CA SER A 174 25.01 17.13 -11.55
C SER A 174 24.65 17.89 -10.27
N ILE A 175 24.56 17.19 -9.14
CA ILE A 175 24.30 17.80 -7.83
C ILE A 175 25.45 18.71 -7.41
N ARG A 176 26.68 18.22 -7.54
CA ARG A 176 27.87 19.01 -7.18
C ARG A 176 27.99 20.28 -8.02
N ARG A 177 27.71 20.19 -9.32
CA ARG A 177 27.74 21.34 -10.24
C ARG A 177 26.68 22.38 -9.88
N GLU A 178 25.41 21.98 -9.75
CA GLU A 178 24.34 22.92 -9.37
C GLU A 178 24.57 23.57 -8.01
N ALA A 179 25.10 22.83 -7.05
CA ALA A 179 25.40 23.37 -5.73
C ALA A 179 26.61 24.31 -5.77
N ALA A 180 27.63 24.02 -6.59
CA ALA A 180 28.74 24.90 -6.83
C ALA A 180 28.31 26.25 -7.47
N GLU A 181 27.35 26.21 -8.40
CA GLU A 181 26.77 27.45 -9.00
C GLU A 181 26.03 28.30 -7.96
N ARG A 182 25.48 27.69 -6.91
CA ARG A 182 24.86 28.38 -5.76
C ARG A 182 25.88 28.80 -4.67
N GLY A 183 27.14 28.40 -4.81
CA GLY A 183 28.20 28.74 -3.84
C GLY A 183 28.28 27.81 -2.64
N ASP A 184 27.55 26.70 -2.64
CA ASP A 184 27.50 25.73 -1.52
C ASP A 184 27.64 24.28 -2.04
N PRO A 185 28.82 23.89 -2.58
CA PRO A 185 29.01 22.51 -3.08
C PRO A 185 29.06 21.53 -1.91
N PRO A 186 28.33 20.39 -2.02
CA PRO A 186 28.39 19.35 -1.00
C PRO A 186 29.80 18.72 -0.97
N PRO A 187 30.19 18.09 0.14
CA PRO A 187 31.43 17.32 0.20
C PRO A 187 31.42 16.20 -0.85
N ALA A 188 32.61 15.74 -1.25
CA ALA A 188 32.73 14.64 -2.22
C ALA A 188 32.04 13.35 -1.75
N VAL A 189 31.98 13.15 -0.42
CA VAL A 189 31.32 12.04 0.26
C VAL A 189 30.63 12.55 1.51
N VAL A 190 29.37 12.19 1.70
CA VAL A 190 28.67 12.36 2.97
C VAL A 190 28.67 11.01 3.69
N PRO A 191 29.32 10.89 4.85
CA PRO A 191 29.35 9.64 5.58
C PRO A 191 27.97 9.23 6.12
N PRO A 192 27.80 7.98 6.59
CA PRO A 192 26.60 7.60 7.33
C PRO A 192 26.36 8.54 8.51
N GLY A 193 25.09 8.85 8.76
CA GLY A 193 24.70 9.71 9.88
C GLY A 193 23.44 10.53 9.57
N PRO A 194 23.03 11.40 10.51
CA PRO A 194 21.78 12.16 10.42
C PRO A 194 21.74 13.16 9.24
N ASP A 195 22.90 13.59 8.75
CA ASP A 195 22.98 14.52 7.62
C ASP A 195 23.00 13.81 6.25
N ASN A 196 23.00 12.46 6.25
CA ASN A 196 23.04 11.72 5.01
C ASN A 196 21.65 11.66 4.35
N PRO A 197 21.48 12.18 3.12
CA PRO A 197 20.19 12.21 2.45
C PRO A 197 19.64 10.84 2.03
N LEU A 198 20.46 9.77 2.08
CA LEU A 198 20.00 8.40 1.83
C LEU A 198 19.36 7.76 3.07
N GLY A 199 19.51 8.37 4.25
CA GLY A 199 19.09 7.75 5.50
C GLY A 199 19.94 6.53 5.88
N GLN A 200 19.38 5.62 6.66
CA GLN A 200 20.08 4.43 7.19
C GLN A 200 20.03 3.23 6.25
N TYR A 201 19.05 3.16 5.34
CA TYR A 201 18.83 2.01 4.49
C TYR A 201 18.62 2.42 3.04
N ALA A 202 19.23 1.67 2.13
CA ALA A 202 19.06 1.83 0.69
C ALA A 202 19.03 0.48 -0.01
N ILE A 203 18.15 0.35 -1.00
CA ILE A 203 18.00 -0.81 -1.89
C ILE A 203 18.31 -0.33 -3.30
N LEU A 204 19.33 -0.90 -3.94
CA LEU A 204 19.72 -0.58 -5.30
C LEU A 204 18.81 -1.30 -6.28
N LEU A 205 18.47 -0.61 -7.36
CA LEU A 205 17.78 -1.19 -8.51
C LEU A 205 18.79 -1.58 -9.61
N ASP A 206 18.40 -2.49 -10.50
CA ASP A 206 19.16 -2.81 -11.71
C ASP A 206 19.01 -1.70 -12.78
N ILE A 207 19.06 -0.47 -12.31
CA ILE A 207 19.13 0.76 -13.09
C ILE A 207 20.25 1.60 -12.49
N PRO A 208 21.33 1.87 -13.23
CA PRO A 208 22.49 2.58 -12.68
C PRO A 208 22.14 3.91 -12.02
N GLY A 209 22.45 4.03 -10.72
CA GLY A 209 22.25 5.26 -9.96
C GLY A 209 20.86 5.44 -9.34
N TYR A 210 19.95 4.46 -9.48
CA TYR A 210 18.62 4.51 -8.89
C TYR A 210 18.49 3.60 -7.67
N LEU A 211 17.83 4.14 -6.63
CA LEU A 211 17.67 3.47 -5.33
C LEU A 211 16.26 3.72 -4.78
N ILE A 212 15.80 2.79 -3.98
CA ILE A 212 14.76 2.99 -2.98
C ILE A 212 15.50 3.20 -1.64
N HIS A 213 15.29 4.34 -0.97
CA HIS A 213 16.09 4.68 0.19
C HIS A 213 15.34 5.54 1.21
N GLY A 214 15.84 5.63 2.41
CA GLY A 214 15.34 6.53 3.44
C GLY A 214 15.62 7.99 3.15
N THR A 215 15.44 8.83 4.15
CA THR A 215 15.69 10.27 4.02
C THR A 215 16.05 10.89 5.37
N ASN A 216 16.80 11.99 5.34
CA ASN A 216 16.99 12.88 6.47
C ASN A 216 15.97 14.06 6.45
N GLN A 217 15.06 14.07 5.47
CA GLN A 217 14.00 15.09 5.30
C GLN A 217 12.65 14.41 5.04
N PRO A 218 12.04 13.82 6.08
CA PRO A 218 10.83 13.02 5.95
C PRO A 218 9.59 13.80 5.49
N ASP A 219 9.54 15.12 5.75
CA ASP A 219 8.42 15.98 5.35
C ASP A 219 8.24 16.09 3.83
N GLY A 220 9.24 15.66 3.06
CA GLY A 220 9.18 15.61 1.60
C GLY A 220 8.63 14.31 1.02
N ILE A 221 8.16 13.37 1.85
CA ILE A 221 7.53 12.14 1.38
C ILE A 221 6.12 12.43 0.88
N GLY A 222 5.76 11.87 -0.27
CA GLY A 222 4.54 12.22 -0.99
C GLY A 222 4.70 13.45 -1.90
N MET A 223 5.94 13.80 -2.27
CA MET A 223 6.25 14.93 -3.16
C MET A 223 7.18 14.53 -4.32
N ARG A 224 7.13 15.30 -5.41
CA ARG A 224 8.11 15.26 -6.51
C ARG A 224 9.29 16.17 -6.18
N ALA A 225 10.22 15.72 -5.36
CA ALA A 225 11.30 16.56 -4.82
C ALA A 225 12.70 15.96 -4.94
N SER A 226 12.84 14.68 -5.32
CA SER A 226 14.12 14.00 -5.45
C SER A 226 14.77 14.26 -6.82
N ARG A 227 15.87 13.56 -7.10
CA ARG A 227 16.55 13.55 -8.41
C ARG A 227 16.44 12.18 -9.08
N GLY A 228 15.25 11.58 -9.01
CA GLY A 228 14.91 10.33 -9.66
C GLY A 228 14.85 9.13 -8.72
N CYS A 229 15.58 9.13 -7.60
CA CYS A 229 15.49 8.07 -6.61
C CYS A 229 14.17 8.10 -5.84
N ILE A 230 13.75 6.93 -5.38
CA ILE A 230 12.53 6.71 -4.63
C ILE A 230 12.86 6.88 -3.13
N ARG A 231 12.25 7.86 -2.47
CA ARG A 231 12.41 8.13 -1.05
C ARG A 231 11.25 7.57 -0.26
N MET A 232 11.56 7.00 0.90
CA MET A 232 10.58 6.49 1.87
C MET A 232 10.80 7.13 3.24
N HIS A 233 9.78 7.11 4.09
CA HIS A 233 9.99 7.42 5.50
C HIS A 233 11.04 6.49 6.12
N PRO A 234 11.84 6.94 7.09
CA PRO A 234 12.88 6.12 7.71
C PRO A 234 12.36 4.78 8.26
N GLU A 235 11.21 4.79 8.91
CA GLU A 235 10.56 3.60 9.46
C GLU A 235 10.05 2.64 8.37
N ASP A 236 9.56 3.18 7.25
CA ASP A 236 9.05 2.38 6.14
C ASP A 236 10.18 1.65 5.42
N ILE A 237 11.26 2.37 5.07
CA ILE A 237 12.40 1.73 4.41
C ILE A 237 13.08 0.73 5.33
N GLU A 238 13.16 0.97 6.63
CA GLU A 238 13.69 0.00 7.59
C GLU A 238 12.88 -1.30 7.54
N SER A 239 11.54 -1.20 7.59
CA SER A 239 10.65 -2.34 7.50
C SER A 239 10.80 -3.10 6.17
N VAL A 240 10.81 -2.39 5.05
CA VAL A 240 10.95 -2.95 3.70
C VAL A 240 12.32 -3.59 3.49
N PHE A 241 13.38 -2.95 3.96
CA PHE A 241 14.77 -3.38 3.79
C PHE A 241 15.03 -4.81 4.26
N TRP A 242 14.46 -5.20 5.39
CA TRP A 242 14.67 -6.54 5.95
C TRP A 242 13.83 -7.63 5.30
N ARG A 243 12.71 -7.25 4.67
CA ARG A 243 11.70 -8.18 4.15
C ARG A 243 11.73 -8.38 2.64
N VAL A 244 12.23 -7.39 1.88
CA VAL A 244 12.34 -7.48 0.41
C VAL A 244 13.62 -8.21 0.04
N PRO A 245 13.54 -9.40 -0.60
CA PRO A 245 14.71 -10.12 -1.09
C PRO A 245 15.42 -9.36 -2.22
N VAL A 246 16.72 -9.63 -2.38
CA VAL A 246 17.45 -9.25 -3.61
C VAL A 246 16.90 -10.10 -4.76
N GLY A 247 16.75 -9.50 -5.94
CA GLY A 247 16.10 -10.11 -7.11
C GLY A 247 14.59 -9.91 -7.13
N THR A 248 14.01 -9.16 -6.17
CA THR A 248 12.59 -8.82 -6.21
C THR A 248 12.30 -7.91 -7.41
N GLN A 249 11.35 -8.30 -8.24
CA GLN A 249 10.88 -7.47 -9.37
C GLN A 249 10.30 -6.15 -8.85
N VAL A 250 10.65 -5.07 -9.53
CA VAL A 250 10.12 -3.72 -9.30
C VAL A 250 9.53 -3.22 -10.60
N ASN A 251 8.23 -2.99 -10.66
CA ASN A 251 7.54 -2.43 -11.80
C ASN A 251 7.21 -0.96 -11.51
N ILE A 252 7.84 -0.04 -12.25
CA ILE A 252 7.66 1.40 -12.11
C ILE A 252 6.73 1.87 -13.22
N ILE A 253 5.56 2.33 -12.85
CA ILE A 253 4.49 2.74 -13.76
C ILE A 253 4.11 4.21 -13.55
N ASP A 254 3.52 4.81 -14.59
CA ASP A 254 2.85 6.10 -14.53
C ASP A 254 1.38 5.89 -14.90
N ALA A 255 0.56 5.58 -13.89
CA ALA A 255 -0.86 5.33 -14.04
C ALA A 255 -1.66 6.45 -13.34
N PRO A 256 -1.87 7.59 -14.02
CA PRO A 256 -2.55 8.74 -13.44
C PRO A 256 -4.06 8.54 -13.26
N ILE A 257 -4.64 7.50 -13.85
CA ILE A 257 -6.05 7.15 -13.69
C ILE A 257 -6.14 5.70 -13.24
N LYS A 258 -6.92 5.46 -12.19
CA LYS A 258 -7.21 4.11 -11.70
C LYS A 258 -8.72 3.91 -11.60
N LEU A 259 -9.18 2.72 -12.02
CA LEU A 259 -10.56 2.27 -11.83
C LEU A 259 -10.60 1.25 -10.70
N GLY A 260 -11.50 1.48 -9.75
CA GLY A 260 -11.73 0.63 -8.60
C GLY A 260 -13.03 -0.14 -8.72
N TRP A 261 -13.02 -1.36 -8.21
CA TRP A 261 -14.18 -2.24 -8.14
C TRP A 261 -14.31 -2.72 -6.70
N GLY A 262 -15.40 -2.31 -6.06
CA GLY A 262 -15.74 -2.78 -4.71
C GLY A 262 -16.17 -4.25 -4.72
N ALA A 263 -16.14 -4.89 -3.56
CA ALA A 263 -16.63 -6.25 -3.40
C ALA A 263 -18.14 -6.40 -3.71
N ASP A 264 -18.88 -5.31 -3.63
CA ASP A 264 -20.31 -5.18 -3.97
C ASP A 264 -20.55 -4.92 -5.47
N GLY A 265 -19.48 -4.78 -6.28
CA GLY A 265 -19.54 -4.46 -7.72
C GLY A 265 -19.69 -2.98 -8.02
N GLU A 266 -19.64 -2.10 -7.01
CA GLU A 266 -19.61 -0.67 -7.24
C GLU A 266 -18.29 -0.25 -7.92
N ALA A 267 -18.38 0.69 -8.86
CA ALA A 267 -17.24 1.23 -9.58
C ALA A 267 -16.77 2.54 -8.96
N TYR A 268 -15.48 2.72 -8.96
CA TYR A 268 -14.81 3.93 -8.45
C TYR A 268 -13.78 4.41 -9.45
N ILE A 269 -13.53 5.71 -9.46
CA ILE A 269 -12.44 6.32 -10.25
C ILE A 269 -11.56 7.17 -9.36
N GLN A 270 -10.27 7.13 -9.63
CA GLN A 270 -9.27 8.00 -9.02
C GLN A 270 -8.40 8.59 -10.12
N ALA A 271 -8.22 9.90 -10.13
CA ALA A 271 -7.38 10.59 -11.11
C ALA A 271 -6.38 11.50 -10.40
N PHE A 272 -5.12 11.42 -10.82
CA PHE A 272 -4.00 12.24 -10.35
C PHE A 272 -3.59 13.21 -11.44
N THR A 273 -3.04 14.37 -11.06
CA THR A 273 -2.50 15.32 -12.02
C THR A 273 -1.44 14.63 -12.90
N ALA A 274 -1.61 14.70 -14.21
CA ALA A 274 -0.64 14.13 -15.14
C ALA A 274 0.74 14.81 -15.00
N THR A 275 1.79 14.03 -15.21
CA THR A 275 3.19 14.51 -15.08
C THR A 275 3.55 15.58 -16.12
N ASP A 276 2.85 15.61 -17.25
CA ASP A 276 3.17 16.45 -18.42
C ASP A 276 2.35 17.74 -18.52
N GLU A 277 1.73 18.24 -17.44
CA GLU A 277 0.86 19.43 -17.41
C GLU A 277 -0.31 19.40 -18.44
N GLN A 278 -0.55 18.29 -19.13
CA GLN A 278 -1.66 18.17 -20.06
C GLN A 278 -2.89 17.68 -19.31
N ALA A 279 -3.96 18.47 -19.39
CA ALA A 279 -5.27 18.01 -18.96
C ALA A 279 -5.67 16.76 -19.76
N PHE A 280 -6.35 15.83 -19.12
CA PHE A 280 -6.85 14.63 -19.79
C PHE A 280 -7.76 15.01 -20.97
N GLY A 281 -7.43 14.47 -22.14
CA GLY A 281 -8.17 14.78 -23.37
C GLY A 281 -9.43 13.94 -23.56
N MET A 282 -10.19 14.24 -24.61
CA MET A 282 -11.39 13.49 -24.98
C MET A 282 -11.12 12.00 -25.22
N GLU A 283 -9.97 11.64 -25.74
CA GLU A 283 -9.57 10.25 -25.96
C GLU A 283 -9.48 9.49 -24.62
N THR A 284 -8.84 10.10 -23.61
CA THR A 284 -8.76 9.55 -22.26
C THR A 284 -10.14 9.35 -21.64
N LEU A 285 -11.02 10.36 -21.76
CA LEU A 285 -12.40 10.26 -21.27
C LEU A 285 -13.12 9.07 -21.92
N LEU A 286 -13.06 8.94 -23.24
CA LEU A 286 -13.72 7.85 -23.97
C LEU A 286 -13.16 6.48 -23.59
N ASN A 287 -11.85 6.35 -23.40
CA ASN A 287 -11.22 5.11 -22.95
C ASN A 287 -11.69 4.72 -21.55
N VAL A 288 -11.70 5.66 -20.62
CA VAL A 288 -12.17 5.40 -19.23
C VAL A 288 -13.64 4.98 -19.23
N VAL A 289 -14.49 5.69 -19.96
CA VAL A 289 -15.91 5.36 -20.10
C VAL A 289 -16.09 3.96 -20.70
N SER A 290 -15.35 3.62 -21.75
CA SER A 290 -15.41 2.28 -22.37
C SER A 290 -15.06 1.17 -21.38
N LEU A 291 -14.02 1.35 -20.55
CA LEU A 291 -13.62 0.38 -19.52
C LEU A 291 -14.72 0.23 -18.43
N ILE A 292 -15.37 1.32 -18.05
CA ILE A 292 -16.47 1.27 -17.09
C ILE A 292 -17.67 0.52 -17.69
N GLU A 293 -18.01 0.78 -18.95
CA GLU A 293 -19.13 0.14 -19.64
C GLU A 293 -18.87 -1.34 -19.92
N GLU A 294 -17.63 -1.72 -20.20
CA GLU A 294 -17.23 -3.13 -20.32
C GLU A 294 -17.51 -3.91 -19.03
N HIS A 295 -17.30 -3.27 -17.90
CA HIS A 295 -17.49 -3.90 -16.59
C HIS A 295 -18.94 -3.81 -16.08
N LYS A 296 -19.59 -2.64 -16.19
CA LYS A 296 -20.95 -2.39 -15.67
C LYS A 296 -22.07 -2.64 -16.70
N GLY A 297 -21.77 -2.72 -17.98
CA GLY A 297 -22.69 -2.80 -19.11
C GLY A 297 -22.84 -1.46 -19.84
N GLU A 298 -23.21 -1.53 -21.13
CA GLU A 298 -23.35 -0.39 -22.02
C GLU A 298 -24.33 0.66 -21.48
N GLY A 299 -23.96 1.95 -21.57
CA GLY A 299 -24.76 3.07 -21.12
C GLY A 299 -24.83 3.26 -19.60
N ARG A 300 -23.96 2.61 -18.84
CA ARG A 300 -23.91 2.70 -17.37
C ARG A 300 -22.88 3.69 -16.86
N ALA A 301 -21.99 4.21 -17.71
CA ALA A 301 -21.02 5.22 -17.32
C ALA A 301 -21.66 6.62 -17.34
N ASN A 302 -21.43 7.38 -16.28
CA ASN A 302 -21.83 8.78 -16.19
C ASN A 302 -20.69 9.67 -16.74
N TYR A 303 -20.81 10.09 -18.02
CA TYR A 303 -19.79 10.89 -18.70
C TYR A 303 -19.45 12.20 -17.99
N GLU A 304 -20.45 12.90 -17.46
CA GLU A 304 -20.26 14.18 -16.78
C GLU A 304 -19.46 14.00 -15.48
N GLN A 305 -19.74 12.93 -14.74
CA GLN A 305 -19.03 12.61 -13.51
C GLN A 305 -17.58 12.21 -13.81
N VAL A 306 -17.34 11.35 -14.81
CA VAL A 306 -15.99 10.96 -15.22
C VAL A 306 -15.21 12.19 -15.70
N SER A 307 -15.79 13.04 -16.56
CA SER A 307 -15.13 14.26 -17.04
C SER A 307 -14.70 15.17 -15.89
N ARG A 308 -15.58 15.39 -14.91
CA ARG A 308 -15.27 16.21 -13.74
C ARG A 308 -14.12 15.64 -12.93
N VAL A 309 -14.10 14.33 -12.67
CA VAL A 309 -13.00 13.70 -11.91
C VAL A 309 -11.67 13.83 -12.64
N LEU A 310 -11.68 13.68 -13.97
CA LEU A 310 -10.48 13.85 -14.79
C LEU A 310 -10.01 15.33 -14.81
N GLU A 311 -10.94 16.29 -14.84
CA GLU A 311 -10.61 17.72 -14.81
C GLU A 311 -10.06 18.16 -13.44
N GLU A 312 -10.64 17.67 -12.35
CA GLU A 312 -10.20 17.98 -10.99
C GLU A 312 -8.88 17.28 -10.63
N ALA A 313 -8.67 16.06 -11.11
CA ALA A 313 -7.49 15.21 -10.87
C ALA A 313 -6.96 15.29 -9.42
N SER A 314 -7.90 15.26 -8.47
CA SER A 314 -7.66 15.54 -7.06
C SER A 314 -7.00 14.37 -6.29
N GLY A 315 -6.79 13.22 -6.93
CA GLY A 315 -6.31 12.02 -6.25
C GLY A 315 -7.33 11.39 -5.28
N GLN A 316 -8.54 11.93 -5.19
CA GLN A 316 -9.60 11.34 -4.38
C GLN A 316 -10.31 10.21 -5.12
N ILE A 317 -10.71 9.18 -4.37
CA ILE A 317 -11.52 8.07 -4.90
C ILE A 317 -12.97 8.50 -4.93
N VAL A 318 -13.56 8.49 -6.13
CA VAL A 318 -14.94 8.93 -6.36
C VAL A 318 -15.79 7.74 -6.81
N PRO A 319 -16.90 7.41 -6.11
CA PRO A 319 -17.81 6.37 -6.54
C PRO A 319 -18.55 6.79 -7.83
N LEU A 320 -18.66 5.84 -8.76
CA LEU A 320 -19.39 6.02 -10.02
C LEU A 320 -20.77 5.35 -9.90
N SER A 321 -21.74 6.15 -9.55
CA SER A 321 -23.15 5.74 -9.39
C SER A 321 -23.90 5.71 -10.72
#